data_b678a168c7ed86990294e651d14beffa
#
_entry.id   b678a168c7ed86990294e651d14beffa
#
_cell.length_a   1.000
_cell.length_b   1.000
_cell.length_c   1.000
_cell.angle_alpha   90.00
_cell.angle_beta   90.00
_cell.angle_gamma   90.00
#
_symmetry.space_group_name_H-M   'P 1'
#
loop_
_entity.id
_entity.type
_entity.pdbx_description
1 polymer ?
#
loop_
_entity_poly.entity_id
_entity_poly.type
_entity_poly.pdbx_seq_one_letter_code
_entity_poly.pdbx_strand_id
1 'polypeptide(L)'
;MKRLIMLMVAAIVPLSAALAPTGADAAVHHGGDAASTVCSTLPVSAPPGAKIESVTAAAHAGGTVTFPDAPPLPTPAPITDVPAWCDITVTLTHPGANDHVNVKISLPRDPHKWTGRFQATGGSAYLAGDFGAPLVTAVKAGYVAAATDAGVGSSPIDVSGWALAPDGEVNTPLLKDFASRSLHDMAVVGKDVALKFYGSPVRYAYWNGCSTGGRQGFAEAQDHPGDFQGILADAPATDWDRFAVATLWSQVVFNEEKTYPTQCELEAFNTAAVKACDDLDGVKDGIIDDPASCHWDARRLVGVKVLCEGKEITITAADAEVVDKIWAGPVSPDGEKLWYGPNKGASFGYLAQVGVPFFVADNWVKYFVEKDPRFDTTTLTYRSFAQIFRRSQRDFNDVIGTGDPNLSAFRKAGGKLLSWHGQADELVPTQGSVDYRERVDRLMGGDKKVDDFYRLFLLPGVTHCGGGPGPQPTDALGALVQWVEKGQAPATLAAATTGADGRPVTRDVCRYPQVARYTGHGDPAAASSYRCVTT
;
A
#
# COMPACT_ATOMS: atom_id res chain seq x y z
N MET A 1 17.53 -20.24 18.26
CA MET A 1 17.40 -19.64 16.93
C MET A 1 16.14 -20.14 16.20
N LYS A 2 14.93 -20.04 16.78
CA LYS A 2 13.66 -20.45 16.11
C LYS A 2 12.43 -19.73 16.68
N ARG A 3 12.54 -18.50 17.19
CA ARG A 3 11.39 -17.78 17.81
C ARG A 3 11.30 -16.28 17.50
N LEU A 4 11.93 -15.78 16.43
CA LEU A 4 11.94 -14.33 16.18
C LEU A 4 11.39 -13.92 14.79
N ILE A 5 10.66 -14.78 14.09
CA ILE A 5 10.04 -14.44 12.79
C ILE A 5 8.55 -14.10 12.94
N MET A 6 8.04 -13.91 14.14
CA MET A 6 6.60 -13.94 14.41
C MET A 6 5.96 -12.56 14.66
N LEU A 7 6.43 -11.50 14.02
CA LEU A 7 5.82 -10.17 14.18
C LEU A 7 5.85 -9.35 12.87
N MET A 8 5.72 -10.00 11.73
CA MET A 8 5.58 -9.28 10.46
C MET A 8 4.11 -9.20 10.05
N VAL A 9 3.68 -7.99 9.79
CA VAL A 9 2.40 -7.61 9.16
C VAL A 9 1.17 -7.80 10.06
N ALA A 10 1.02 -6.94 11.04
CA ALA A 10 -0.26 -6.67 11.67
C ALA A 10 -0.78 -5.30 11.21
N ALA A 11 -1.16 -5.19 9.97
CA ALA A 11 -1.97 -4.08 9.49
C ALA A 11 -3.25 -4.64 8.87
N ILE A 12 -4.11 -5.20 9.72
CA ILE A 12 -5.49 -5.49 9.34
C ILE A 12 -6.36 -4.37 9.87
N VAL A 13 -6.97 -3.66 8.95
CA VAL A 13 -8.03 -2.68 9.18
C VAL A 13 -9.13 -3.34 10.03
N PRO A 14 -9.45 -2.84 11.25
CA PRO A 14 -10.65 -3.27 11.91
C PRO A 14 -11.87 -2.75 11.14
N LEU A 15 -12.72 -3.66 10.70
CA LEU A 15 -14.00 -3.36 10.08
C LEU A 15 -14.87 -2.59 11.10
N SER A 16 -14.95 -1.27 10.93
CA SER A 16 -15.99 -0.48 11.60
C SER A 16 -17.28 -0.68 10.82
N ALA A 17 -18.29 -1.29 11.45
CA ALA A 17 -19.62 -1.43 10.90
C ALA A 17 -20.24 -0.04 10.69
N ALA A 18 -20.35 0.40 9.45
CA ALA A 18 -21.09 1.60 9.09
C ALA A 18 -22.60 1.31 9.15
N LEU A 19 -23.30 2.05 9.99
CA LEU A 19 -24.77 2.16 9.98
C LEU A 19 -25.18 2.91 8.70
N ALA A 20 -25.98 2.26 7.87
CA ALA A 20 -26.51 2.84 6.66
C ALA A 20 -27.59 3.90 6.98
N PRO A 21 -27.59 5.06 6.29
CA PRO A 21 -28.74 5.95 6.32
C PRO A 21 -29.84 5.42 5.39
N THR A 22 -31.06 5.30 5.91
CA THR A 22 -32.27 5.04 5.14
C THR A 22 -32.66 6.29 4.34
N GLY A 23 -32.44 6.23 3.03
CA GLY A 23 -32.97 7.21 2.09
C GLY A 23 -33.78 6.48 1.02
N ALA A 24 -35.10 6.69 1.01
CA ALA A 24 -36.00 6.18 -0.01
C ALA A 24 -35.83 6.96 -1.30
N ASP A 25 -35.56 6.29 -2.43
CA ASP A 25 -35.81 6.83 -3.75
C ASP A 25 -36.30 5.77 -4.72
N ALA A 26 -37.17 6.22 -5.60
CA ALA A 26 -38.15 5.54 -6.41
C ALA A 26 -37.62 4.36 -7.23
N ALA A 27 -38.33 3.23 -7.10
CA ALA A 27 -38.18 2.05 -7.93
C ALA A 27 -38.85 2.26 -9.30
N VAL A 28 -38.08 2.07 -10.36
CA VAL A 28 -38.61 1.75 -11.69
C VAL A 28 -38.75 0.23 -11.78
N HIS A 29 -39.98 -0.25 -11.71
CA HIS A 29 -40.31 -1.65 -11.90
C HIS A 29 -40.05 -2.09 -13.36
N HIS A 30 -39.08 -2.98 -13.56
CA HIS A 30 -39.15 -3.98 -14.63
C HIS A 30 -39.33 -5.32 -13.94
N GLY A 31 -40.58 -5.83 -14.03
CA GLY A 31 -40.92 -7.14 -13.58
C GLY A 31 -40.35 -8.19 -14.56
N GLY A 32 -39.44 -8.98 -14.06
CA GLY A 32 -38.99 -10.26 -14.60
C GLY A 32 -38.49 -11.06 -13.40
N ASP A 33 -39.04 -12.28 -13.23
CA ASP A 33 -38.58 -13.22 -12.22
C ASP A 33 -37.07 -13.39 -12.34
N ALA A 34 -36.33 -12.85 -11.36
CA ALA A 34 -34.87 -12.95 -11.28
C ALA A 34 -34.51 -14.40 -10.96
N ALA A 35 -34.32 -15.22 -12.00
CA ALA A 35 -33.71 -16.53 -11.88
C ALA A 35 -32.35 -16.35 -11.22
N SER A 36 -32.12 -17.00 -10.07
CA SER A 36 -30.82 -17.11 -9.41
C SER A 36 -29.76 -17.48 -10.43
N THR A 37 -28.78 -16.59 -10.69
CA THR A 37 -27.75 -16.84 -11.70
C THR A 37 -26.92 -18.07 -11.30
N VAL A 38 -26.85 -19.06 -12.20
CA VAL A 38 -26.12 -20.31 -11.95
C VAL A 38 -24.63 -20.05 -12.15
N CYS A 39 -23.82 -20.42 -11.15
CA CYS A 39 -22.37 -20.43 -11.31
C CYS A 39 -21.96 -21.46 -12.35
N SER A 40 -21.59 -21.01 -13.52
CA SER A 40 -21.11 -21.83 -14.63
C SER A 40 -19.97 -21.12 -15.34
N THR A 41 -19.18 -21.87 -16.10
CA THR A 41 -18.15 -21.29 -16.96
C THR A 41 -18.80 -20.40 -18.02
N LEU A 42 -18.16 -19.26 -18.28
CA LEU A 42 -18.61 -18.26 -19.25
C LEU A 42 -17.61 -18.20 -20.42
N PRO A 43 -18.08 -17.87 -21.63
CA PRO A 43 -17.18 -17.62 -22.76
C PRO A 43 -16.47 -16.28 -22.58
N VAL A 44 -15.33 -16.27 -21.88
CA VAL A 44 -14.54 -15.06 -21.59
C VAL A 44 -13.75 -14.64 -22.83
N SER A 45 -13.72 -13.34 -23.12
CA SER A 45 -12.90 -12.77 -24.18
C SER A 45 -11.47 -12.53 -23.68
N ALA A 46 -10.48 -12.95 -24.45
CA ALA A 46 -9.09 -12.70 -24.12
C ALA A 46 -8.74 -11.21 -24.24
N PRO A 47 -7.93 -10.65 -23.32
CA PRO A 47 -7.34 -9.33 -23.50
C PRO A 47 -6.48 -9.27 -24.78
N PRO A 48 -6.23 -8.07 -25.34
CA PRO A 48 -5.33 -7.90 -26.47
C PRO A 48 -3.95 -8.48 -26.19
N GLY A 49 -3.44 -9.38 -27.04
CA GLY A 49 -2.12 -10.00 -26.86
C GLY A 49 -2.10 -11.23 -25.95
N ALA A 50 -3.18 -11.55 -25.26
CA ALA A 50 -3.30 -12.75 -24.42
C ALA A 50 -4.15 -13.86 -25.08
N LYS A 51 -4.10 -15.06 -24.52
CA LYS A 51 -4.96 -16.19 -24.83
C LYS A 51 -5.54 -16.77 -23.55
N ILE A 52 -6.82 -17.16 -23.56
CA ILE A 52 -7.44 -17.89 -22.45
C ILE A 52 -7.01 -19.35 -22.55
N GLU A 53 -6.46 -19.88 -21.47
CA GLU A 53 -6.11 -21.29 -21.33
C GLU A 53 -7.25 -22.09 -20.70
N SER A 54 -7.85 -21.54 -19.64
CA SER A 54 -8.97 -22.20 -18.97
C SER A 54 -9.90 -21.19 -18.30
N VAL A 55 -11.14 -21.61 -18.09
CA VAL A 55 -12.13 -20.90 -17.25
C VAL A 55 -12.78 -21.92 -16.33
N THR A 56 -12.74 -21.67 -15.03
CA THR A 56 -13.41 -22.50 -14.02
C THR A 56 -14.40 -21.67 -13.21
N ALA A 57 -15.39 -22.33 -12.60
CA ALA A 57 -16.40 -21.68 -11.80
C ALA A 57 -16.65 -22.45 -10.50
N ALA A 58 -16.82 -21.73 -9.39
CA ALA A 58 -17.17 -22.28 -8.09
C ALA A 58 -18.28 -21.47 -7.45
N ALA A 59 -19.25 -22.18 -6.84
CA ALA A 59 -20.38 -21.57 -6.13
C ALA A 59 -20.13 -21.57 -4.62
N HIS A 60 -20.47 -20.45 -3.96
CA HIS A 60 -20.39 -20.28 -2.53
C HIS A 60 -21.74 -19.88 -1.95
N ALA A 61 -22.11 -20.51 -0.83
CA ALA A 61 -23.42 -20.30 -0.22
C ALA A 61 -23.58 -18.95 0.50
N GLY A 62 -22.47 -18.27 0.79
CA GLY A 62 -22.49 -17.06 1.63
C GLY A 62 -22.52 -17.39 3.13
N GLY A 63 -22.87 -16.39 3.94
CA GLY A 63 -22.86 -16.50 5.40
C GLY A 63 -21.56 -15.98 6.02
N THR A 64 -21.02 -16.69 7.01
CA THR A 64 -19.72 -16.35 7.61
C THR A 64 -18.59 -17.05 6.86
N VAL A 65 -17.63 -16.28 6.38
CA VAL A 65 -16.44 -16.78 5.69
C VAL A 65 -15.23 -16.64 6.61
N THR A 66 -14.50 -17.73 6.78
CA THR A 66 -13.23 -17.80 7.53
C THR A 66 -12.09 -18.05 6.56
N PHE A 67 -10.89 -17.64 6.93
CA PHE A 67 -9.70 -17.74 6.10
C PHE A 67 -8.68 -18.67 6.74
N PRO A 68 -7.93 -19.46 5.97
CA PRO A 68 -6.86 -20.30 6.51
C PRO A 68 -5.73 -19.43 7.05
N ASP A 69 -4.99 -19.99 8.00
CA ASP A 69 -3.74 -19.39 8.45
C ASP A 69 -2.72 -19.37 7.31
N ALA A 70 -2.10 -18.23 7.09
CA ALA A 70 -1.10 -18.02 6.04
C ALA A 70 0.15 -17.29 6.60
N PRO A 71 0.93 -17.94 7.51
CA PRO A 71 2.13 -17.31 8.04
C PRO A 71 3.12 -16.91 6.93
N PRO A 72 3.81 -15.79 7.05
CA PRO A 72 3.90 -14.93 8.24
C PRO A 72 2.78 -13.88 8.39
N LEU A 73 1.83 -13.83 7.47
CA LEU A 73 0.72 -12.88 7.53
C LEU A 73 -0.29 -13.28 8.62
N PRO A 74 -0.90 -12.30 9.32
CA PRO A 74 -1.94 -12.60 10.28
C PRO A 74 -3.20 -13.12 9.55
N THR A 75 -3.87 -14.09 10.17
CA THR A 75 -5.14 -14.62 9.65
C THR A 75 -6.20 -13.53 9.66
N PRO A 76 -6.84 -13.24 8.52
CA PRO A 76 -7.92 -12.27 8.47
C PRO A 76 -9.09 -12.66 9.39
N ALA A 77 -9.71 -11.68 10.04
CA ALA A 77 -10.90 -11.91 10.84
C ALA A 77 -12.05 -12.49 9.97
N PRO A 78 -12.93 -13.32 10.53
CA PRO A 78 -14.10 -13.83 9.81
C PRO A 78 -14.98 -12.70 9.28
N ILE A 79 -15.45 -12.81 8.04
CA ILE A 79 -16.39 -11.88 7.41
C ILE A 79 -17.79 -12.49 7.48
N THR A 80 -18.69 -11.84 8.20
CA THR A 80 -20.08 -12.27 8.38
C THR A 80 -21.00 -11.68 7.32
N ASP A 81 -22.19 -12.26 7.17
CA ASP A 81 -23.27 -11.74 6.31
C ASP A 81 -22.87 -11.55 4.84
N VAL A 82 -21.97 -12.40 4.35
CA VAL A 82 -21.57 -12.40 2.94
C VAL A 82 -22.74 -12.97 2.11
N PRO A 83 -23.20 -12.33 1.03
CA PRO A 83 -24.20 -12.92 0.14
C PRO A 83 -23.64 -14.17 -0.53
N ALA A 84 -24.50 -15.05 -1.04
CA ALA A 84 -24.06 -16.14 -1.93
C ALA A 84 -23.35 -15.55 -3.15
N TRP A 85 -22.20 -16.15 -3.55
CA TRP A 85 -21.40 -15.62 -4.65
C TRP A 85 -20.85 -16.73 -5.56
N CYS A 86 -20.37 -16.32 -6.72
CA CYS A 86 -19.61 -17.15 -7.65
C CYS A 86 -18.17 -16.67 -7.72
N ASP A 87 -17.23 -17.58 -7.71
CA ASP A 87 -15.86 -17.35 -8.17
C ASP A 87 -15.73 -17.86 -9.61
N ILE A 88 -15.26 -17.01 -10.50
CA ILE A 88 -14.83 -17.37 -11.86
C ILE A 88 -13.32 -17.18 -11.89
N THR A 89 -12.57 -18.24 -12.16
CA THR A 89 -11.13 -18.14 -12.35
C THR A 89 -10.80 -18.32 -13.82
N VAL A 90 -10.12 -17.34 -14.38
CA VAL A 90 -9.65 -17.34 -15.75
C VAL A 90 -8.13 -17.45 -15.74
N THR A 91 -7.61 -18.52 -16.35
CA THR A 91 -6.18 -18.64 -16.59
C THR A 91 -5.88 -18.16 -18.00
N LEU A 92 -4.93 -17.24 -18.12
CA LEU A 92 -4.49 -16.69 -19.40
C LEU A 92 -2.97 -16.77 -19.56
N THR A 93 -2.50 -16.70 -20.80
CA THR A 93 -1.08 -16.67 -21.14
C THR A 93 -0.81 -15.69 -22.26
N HIS A 94 0.40 -15.14 -22.30
CA HIS A 94 0.88 -14.27 -23.36
C HIS A 94 1.79 -15.07 -24.31
N PRO A 95 1.47 -15.16 -25.60
CA PRO A 95 2.27 -15.93 -26.55
C PRO A 95 3.75 -15.54 -26.55
N GLY A 96 4.60 -16.52 -26.24
CA GLY A 96 6.04 -16.36 -26.15
C GLY A 96 6.57 -15.94 -24.76
N ALA A 97 5.70 -15.68 -23.78
CA ALA A 97 6.08 -15.33 -22.42
C ALA A 97 6.28 -16.55 -21.52
N ASN A 98 5.61 -17.66 -21.85
CA ASN A 98 5.57 -18.87 -21.01
C ASN A 98 5.08 -18.57 -19.58
N ASP A 99 4.08 -17.71 -19.49
CA ASP A 99 3.39 -17.31 -18.27
C ASP A 99 2.03 -18.02 -18.17
N HIS A 100 1.53 -18.14 -16.94
CA HIS A 100 0.22 -18.70 -16.63
C HIS A 100 -0.42 -17.83 -15.56
N VAL A 101 -1.15 -16.81 -15.99
CA VAL A 101 -1.72 -15.78 -15.11
C VAL A 101 -3.13 -16.16 -14.71
N ASN A 102 -3.41 -16.26 -13.42
CA ASN A 102 -4.75 -16.46 -12.92
C ASN A 102 -5.39 -15.12 -12.53
N VAL A 103 -6.59 -14.91 -13.07
CA VAL A 103 -7.48 -13.83 -12.66
C VAL A 103 -8.69 -14.45 -11.99
N LYS A 104 -8.90 -14.16 -10.72
CA LYS A 104 -10.06 -14.60 -9.96
C LYS A 104 -11.07 -13.47 -9.85
N ILE A 105 -12.30 -13.74 -10.24
CA ILE A 105 -13.42 -12.81 -10.21
C ILE A 105 -14.51 -13.37 -9.30
N SER A 106 -14.86 -12.63 -8.26
CA SER A 106 -15.92 -12.98 -7.30
C SER A 106 -17.14 -12.09 -7.52
N LEU A 107 -18.31 -12.69 -7.70
CA LEU A 107 -19.54 -11.98 -8.09
C LEU A 107 -20.72 -12.38 -7.18
N PRO A 108 -21.51 -11.43 -6.61
CA PRO A 108 -22.78 -11.76 -5.98
C PRO A 108 -23.69 -12.57 -6.91
N ARG A 109 -24.22 -13.72 -6.45
CA ARG A 109 -25.12 -14.56 -7.27
C ARG A 109 -26.47 -13.91 -7.52
N ASP A 110 -26.96 -13.15 -6.57
CA ASP A 110 -28.20 -12.39 -6.71
C ASP A 110 -27.89 -11.07 -7.43
N PRO A 111 -28.41 -10.84 -8.66
CA PRO A 111 -28.18 -9.61 -9.39
C PRO A 111 -28.64 -8.34 -8.65
N HIS A 112 -29.62 -8.46 -7.74
CA HIS A 112 -30.09 -7.33 -6.93
C HIS A 112 -29.08 -6.92 -5.82
N LYS A 113 -28.12 -7.78 -5.52
CA LYS A 113 -27.01 -7.47 -4.60
C LYS A 113 -25.84 -6.78 -5.32
N TRP A 114 -25.79 -6.82 -6.64
CA TRP A 114 -24.75 -6.12 -7.39
C TRP A 114 -25.10 -4.64 -7.58
N THR A 115 -24.20 -3.78 -7.16
CA THR A 115 -24.36 -2.31 -7.24
C THR A 115 -24.05 -1.70 -8.62
N GLY A 116 -23.67 -2.52 -9.60
CA GLY A 116 -23.17 -2.06 -10.90
C GLY A 116 -21.70 -1.65 -10.88
N ARG A 117 -21.00 -1.93 -9.77
CA ARG A 117 -19.60 -1.57 -9.57
C ARG A 117 -18.68 -2.77 -9.71
N PHE A 118 -17.46 -2.48 -10.16
CA PHE A 118 -16.34 -3.41 -10.19
C PHE A 118 -15.25 -2.89 -9.25
N GLN A 119 -14.60 -3.78 -8.51
CA GLN A 119 -13.44 -3.45 -7.66
C GLN A 119 -12.31 -4.43 -7.93
N ALA A 120 -11.19 -3.94 -8.43
CA ALA A 120 -9.93 -4.67 -8.43
C ALA A 120 -9.21 -4.45 -7.10
N THR A 121 -8.56 -5.51 -6.60
CA THR A 121 -7.78 -5.45 -5.36
C THR A 121 -6.31 -5.76 -5.64
N GLY A 122 -5.43 -4.92 -5.05
CA GLY A 122 -3.99 -5.06 -5.21
C GLY A 122 -3.35 -6.09 -4.28
N GLY A 123 -2.05 -6.29 -4.45
CA GLY A 123 -1.25 -7.21 -3.67
C GLY A 123 -0.43 -6.57 -2.55
N SER A 124 0.53 -7.35 -2.01
CA SER A 124 1.45 -6.91 -0.97
C SER A 124 2.82 -7.57 -1.15
N ALA A 125 3.90 -6.84 -0.89
CA ALA A 125 5.26 -7.29 -1.14
C ALA A 125 5.39 -7.89 -2.56
N TYR A 126 5.72 -9.19 -2.70
CA TYR A 126 5.80 -9.87 -4.00
C TYR A 126 4.52 -10.61 -4.42
N LEU A 127 3.43 -10.47 -3.70
CA LEU A 127 2.11 -10.89 -4.18
C LEU A 127 1.53 -9.82 -5.12
N ALA A 128 1.03 -10.22 -6.29
CA ALA A 128 0.33 -9.33 -7.19
C ALA A 128 -1.13 -9.08 -6.77
N GLY A 129 -1.77 -10.03 -6.09
CA GLY A 129 -3.11 -9.90 -5.54
C GLY A 129 -3.43 -10.97 -4.51
N ASP A 130 -4.48 -10.75 -3.74
CA ASP A 130 -5.00 -11.67 -2.73
C ASP A 130 -6.37 -12.21 -3.15
N PHE A 131 -6.47 -13.53 -3.29
CA PHE A 131 -7.70 -14.24 -3.67
C PHE A 131 -8.64 -14.52 -2.48
N GLY A 132 -8.34 -14.02 -1.30
CA GLY A 132 -9.06 -14.27 -0.05
C GLY A 132 -9.95 -13.13 0.42
N ALA A 133 -9.64 -12.60 1.60
CA ALA A 133 -10.47 -11.62 2.31
C ALA A 133 -10.81 -10.35 1.52
N PRO A 134 -9.92 -9.75 0.72
CA PRO A 134 -10.26 -8.55 -0.06
C PRO A 134 -11.39 -8.78 -1.05
N LEU A 135 -11.40 -9.93 -1.76
CA LEU A 135 -12.47 -10.26 -2.70
C LEU A 135 -13.81 -10.46 -1.98
N VAL A 136 -13.81 -11.21 -0.85
CA VAL A 136 -15.01 -11.47 -0.06
C VAL A 136 -15.58 -10.17 0.51
N THR A 137 -14.73 -9.26 0.98
CA THR A 137 -15.11 -7.93 1.48
C THR A 137 -15.81 -7.11 0.38
N ALA A 138 -15.24 -7.09 -0.81
CA ALA A 138 -15.82 -6.36 -1.95
C ALA A 138 -17.16 -6.98 -2.39
N VAL A 139 -17.27 -8.32 -2.43
CA VAL A 139 -18.54 -9.02 -2.71
C VAL A 139 -19.61 -8.66 -1.66
N LYS A 140 -19.25 -8.66 -0.38
CA LYS A 140 -20.16 -8.23 0.71
C LYS A 140 -20.67 -6.81 0.51
N ALA A 141 -19.83 -5.92 -0.01
CA ALA A 141 -20.19 -4.54 -0.33
C ALA A 141 -20.96 -4.40 -1.69
N GLY A 142 -21.25 -5.54 -2.37
CA GLY A 142 -22.02 -5.56 -3.61
C GLY A 142 -21.22 -5.24 -4.86
N TYR A 143 -19.89 -5.39 -4.82
CA TYR A 143 -19.04 -5.25 -6.02
C TYR A 143 -18.89 -6.61 -6.74
N VAL A 144 -18.65 -6.56 -8.04
CA VAL A 144 -17.84 -7.58 -8.69
C VAL A 144 -16.40 -7.31 -8.31
N ALA A 145 -15.75 -8.29 -7.71
CA ALA A 145 -14.38 -8.14 -7.21
C ALA A 145 -13.40 -8.95 -8.06
N ALA A 146 -12.19 -8.46 -8.29
CA ALA A 146 -11.15 -9.22 -8.99
C ALA A 146 -9.77 -9.01 -8.37
N ALA A 147 -8.96 -10.07 -8.45
CA ALA A 147 -7.53 -10.05 -8.16
C ALA A 147 -6.78 -10.93 -9.19
N THR A 148 -5.47 -10.71 -9.33
CA THR A 148 -4.59 -11.50 -10.19
C THR A 148 -3.39 -11.99 -9.42
N ASP A 149 -2.87 -13.19 -9.74
CA ASP A 149 -1.59 -13.68 -9.21
C ASP A 149 -0.40 -13.29 -10.09
N ALA A 150 -0.64 -12.63 -11.23
CA ALA A 150 0.38 -12.26 -12.22
C ALA A 150 1.25 -13.44 -12.70
N GLY A 151 0.84 -14.68 -12.44
CA GLY A 151 1.66 -15.86 -12.73
C GLY A 151 2.92 -16.00 -11.85
N VAL A 152 3.07 -15.17 -10.80
CA VAL A 152 4.25 -15.17 -9.91
C VAL A 152 4.06 -16.01 -8.64
N GLY A 153 2.91 -16.67 -8.52
CA GLY A 153 2.60 -17.52 -7.37
C GLY A 153 2.00 -16.77 -6.17
N SER A 154 1.96 -17.44 -5.01
CA SER A 154 1.24 -16.98 -3.83
C SER A 154 2.14 -16.62 -2.63
N SER A 155 3.46 -16.53 -2.83
CA SER A 155 4.37 -16.15 -1.75
C SER A 155 4.64 -14.64 -1.74
N PRO A 156 4.38 -13.94 -0.63
CA PRO A 156 4.75 -12.53 -0.51
C PRO A 156 6.26 -12.31 -0.30
N ILE A 157 7.01 -13.36 0.07
CA ILE A 157 8.40 -13.25 0.50
C ILE A 157 9.39 -14.06 -0.34
N ASP A 158 8.93 -14.99 -1.16
CA ASP A 158 9.79 -15.84 -1.98
C ASP A 158 9.57 -15.58 -3.47
N VAL A 159 10.62 -15.14 -4.15
CA VAL A 159 10.62 -14.86 -5.59
C VAL A 159 11.40 -15.91 -6.39
N SER A 160 12.00 -16.91 -5.72
CA SER A 160 12.94 -17.87 -6.33
C SER A 160 12.33 -18.68 -7.48
N GLY A 161 11.00 -18.90 -7.41
CA GLY A 161 10.29 -19.69 -8.42
C GLY A 161 9.97 -18.94 -9.71
N TRP A 162 10.17 -17.60 -9.75
CA TRP A 162 9.74 -16.82 -10.91
C TRP A 162 10.67 -15.68 -11.34
N ALA A 163 11.51 -15.17 -10.44
CA ALA A 163 12.32 -13.98 -10.70
C ALA A 163 13.37 -14.18 -11.80
N LEU A 164 13.97 -15.37 -11.86
CA LEU A 164 14.98 -15.71 -12.86
C LEU A 164 14.45 -16.76 -13.85
N ALA A 165 14.79 -16.58 -15.12
CA ALA A 165 14.58 -17.57 -16.16
C ALA A 165 15.64 -18.70 -16.05
N PRO A 166 15.46 -19.85 -16.74
CA PRO A 166 16.39 -20.97 -16.67
C PRO A 166 17.84 -20.65 -17.11
N ASP A 167 18.04 -19.60 -17.88
CA ASP A 167 19.35 -19.10 -18.30
C ASP A 167 20.05 -18.21 -17.27
N GLY A 168 19.39 -17.93 -16.13
CA GLY A 168 19.90 -17.09 -15.06
C GLY A 168 19.64 -15.60 -15.26
N GLU A 169 19.01 -15.19 -16.35
CA GLU A 169 18.59 -13.80 -16.57
C GLU A 169 17.23 -13.53 -15.89
N VAL A 170 16.92 -12.23 -15.70
CA VAL A 170 15.61 -11.84 -15.14
C VAL A 170 14.48 -12.35 -16.03
N ASN A 171 13.50 -13.01 -15.43
CA ASN A 171 12.28 -13.41 -16.13
C ASN A 171 11.42 -12.18 -16.44
N THR A 172 11.82 -11.45 -17.47
CA THR A 172 11.19 -10.19 -17.87
C THR A 172 9.70 -10.31 -18.16
N PRO A 173 9.16 -11.40 -18.77
CA PRO A 173 7.74 -11.58 -18.94
C PRO A 173 6.96 -11.56 -17.62
N LEU A 174 7.38 -12.34 -16.63
CA LEU A 174 6.72 -12.38 -15.32
C LEU A 174 6.93 -11.08 -14.51
N LEU A 175 8.08 -10.43 -14.64
CA LEU A 175 8.29 -9.12 -14.05
C LEU A 175 7.33 -8.08 -14.63
N LYS A 176 7.06 -8.10 -15.95
CA LYS A 176 6.05 -7.22 -16.58
C LYS A 176 4.64 -7.53 -16.11
N ASP A 177 4.29 -8.81 -15.92
CA ASP A 177 3.01 -9.20 -15.35
C ASP A 177 2.85 -8.67 -13.93
N PHE A 178 3.85 -8.86 -13.09
CA PHE A 178 3.87 -8.32 -11.73
C PHE A 178 3.81 -6.79 -11.69
N ALA A 179 4.47 -6.14 -12.64
CA ALA A 179 4.54 -4.68 -12.69
C ALA A 179 3.21 -4.02 -13.08
N SER A 180 2.60 -4.40 -14.21
CA SER A 180 1.40 -3.72 -14.73
C SER A 180 0.54 -4.57 -15.67
N ARG A 181 1.12 -5.43 -16.54
CA ARG A 181 0.37 -6.11 -17.60
C ARG A 181 -0.81 -6.93 -17.08
N SER A 182 -0.60 -7.76 -16.06
CA SER A 182 -1.66 -8.61 -15.51
C SER A 182 -2.78 -7.82 -14.82
N LEU A 183 -2.52 -6.58 -14.39
CA LEU A 183 -3.49 -5.71 -13.75
C LEU A 183 -4.51 -5.22 -14.80
N HIS A 184 -4.02 -4.78 -15.95
CA HIS A 184 -4.85 -4.44 -17.11
C HIS A 184 -5.69 -5.64 -17.58
N ASP A 185 -5.05 -6.80 -17.75
CA ASP A 185 -5.73 -8.02 -18.16
C ASP A 185 -6.85 -8.38 -17.19
N MET A 186 -6.61 -8.27 -15.89
CA MET A 186 -7.61 -8.48 -14.84
C MET A 186 -8.78 -7.49 -14.98
N ALA A 187 -8.50 -6.21 -15.24
CA ALA A 187 -9.56 -5.22 -15.43
C ALA A 187 -10.42 -5.52 -16.66
N VAL A 188 -9.81 -5.93 -17.78
CA VAL A 188 -10.50 -6.32 -19.02
C VAL A 188 -11.33 -7.57 -18.79
N VAL A 189 -10.73 -8.65 -18.27
CA VAL A 189 -11.38 -9.92 -18.01
C VAL A 189 -12.50 -9.78 -16.98
N GLY A 190 -12.26 -9.07 -15.88
CA GLY A 190 -13.24 -8.88 -14.82
C GLY A 190 -14.50 -8.13 -15.29
N LYS A 191 -14.33 -7.10 -16.12
CA LYS A 191 -15.45 -6.36 -16.72
C LYS A 191 -16.22 -7.21 -17.74
N ASP A 192 -15.52 -8.02 -18.55
CA ASP A 192 -16.15 -8.94 -19.52
C ASP A 192 -16.96 -10.04 -18.81
N VAL A 193 -16.41 -10.63 -17.75
CA VAL A 193 -17.11 -11.61 -16.90
C VAL A 193 -18.36 -10.99 -16.28
N ALA A 194 -18.27 -9.77 -15.72
CA ALA A 194 -19.42 -9.07 -15.15
C ALA A 194 -20.53 -8.84 -16.18
N LEU A 195 -20.15 -8.38 -17.39
CA LEU A 195 -21.09 -8.18 -18.49
C LEU A 195 -21.81 -9.47 -18.87
N LYS A 196 -21.06 -10.57 -19.00
CA LYS A 196 -21.64 -11.86 -19.42
C LYS A 196 -22.47 -12.52 -18.32
N PHE A 197 -22.09 -12.31 -17.06
CA PHE A 197 -22.82 -12.87 -15.92
C PHE A 197 -24.14 -12.15 -15.64
N TYR A 198 -24.15 -10.81 -15.71
CA TYR A 198 -25.35 -10.02 -15.39
C TYR A 198 -26.12 -9.50 -16.61
N GLY A 199 -25.57 -9.64 -17.82
CA GLY A 199 -26.15 -9.05 -19.05
C GLY A 199 -26.10 -7.53 -19.09
N SER A 200 -25.33 -6.89 -18.20
CA SER A 200 -25.21 -5.43 -18.07
C SER A 200 -23.76 -5.04 -17.84
N PRO A 201 -23.26 -3.93 -18.45
CA PRO A 201 -21.90 -3.49 -18.25
C PRO A 201 -21.68 -2.93 -16.83
N VAL A 202 -20.45 -3.01 -16.38
CA VAL A 202 -19.96 -2.28 -15.21
C VAL A 202 -20.17 -0.77 -15.42
N ARG A 203 -20.76 -0.09 -14.45
CA ARG A 203 -20.98 1.36 -14.49
C ARG A 203 -19.78 2.15 -14.00
N TYR A 204 -19.14 1.68 -12.94
CA TYR A 204 -17.95 2.28 -12.34
C TYR A 204 -16.97 1.20 -11.92
N ALA A 205 -15.71 1.42 -12.22
CA ALA A 205 -14.61 0.54 -11.83
C ALA A 205 -13.68 1.25 -10.87
N TYR A 206 -13.32 0.55 -9.79
CA TYR A 206 -12.47 1.04 -8.72
C TYR A 206 -11.27 0.13 -8.54
N TRP A 207 -10.10 0.73 -8.30
CA TRP A 207 -8.94 0.07 -7.74
C TRP A 207 -8.89 0.30 -6.23
N ASN A 208 -8.47 -0.71 -5.46
CA ASN A 208 -8.24 -0.59 -4.02
C ASN A 208 -6.99 -1.39 -3.65
N GLY A 209 -5.93 -0.71 -3.20
CA GLY A 209 -4.71 -1.38 -2.82
C GLY A 209 -3.77 -0.52 -1.98
N CYS A 210 -3.04 -1.19 -1.09
CA CYS A 210 -2.01 -0.59 -0.25
C CYS A 210 -0.64 -1.19 -0.55
N SER A 211 0.46 -0.48 -0.27
CA SER A 211 1.82 -1.00 -0.45
C SER A 211 2.13 -1.29 -1.93
N THR A 212 2.48 -2.52 -2.27
CA THR A 212 2.54 -3.01 -3.67
C THR A 212 1.23 -2.71 -4.38
N GLY A 213 0.08 -2.94 -3.72
CA GLY A 213 -1.24 -2.63 -4.28
C GLY A 213 -1.44 -1.14 -4.51
N GLY A 214 -0.88 -0.28 -3.68
CA GLY A 214 -0.82 1.16 -3.89
C GLY A 214 0.01 1.51 -5.14
N ARG A 215 1.23 0.95 -5.28
CA ARG A 215 2.04 1.09 -6.49
C ARG A 215 1.28 0.65 -7.74
N GLN A 216 0.62 -0.51 -7.68
CA GLN A 216 -0.18 -1.03 -8.78
C GLN A 216 -1.29 -0.05 -9.20
N GLY A 217 -1.96 0.60 -8.24
CA GLY A 217 -2.95 1.65 -8.54
C GLY A 217 -2.34 2.84 -9.29
N PHE A 218 -1.12 3.24 -8.94
CA PHE A 218 -0.39 4.26 -9.69
C PHE A 218 0.03 3.77 -11.09
N ALA A 219 0.44 2.50 -11.24
CA ALA A 219 0.73 1.90 -12.54
C ALA A 219 -0.51 1.93 -13.45
N GLU A 220 -1.69 1.60 -12.93
CA GLU A 220 -2.94 1.70 -13.66
C GLU A 220 -3.25 3.14 -14.12
N ALA A 221 -3.01 4.13 -13.24
CA ALA A 221 -3.22 5.53 -13.61
C ALA A 221 -2.24 6.01 -14.70
N GLN A 222 -1.01 5.49 -14.71
CA GLN A 222 0.04 5.86 -15.66
C GLN A 222 -0.11 5.12 -17.00
N ASP A 223 -0.23 3.80 -16.96
CA ASP A 223 -0.13 2.91 -18.12
C ASP A 223 -1.50 2.62 -18.76
N HIS A 224 -2.57 2.49 -17.93
CA HIS A 224 -3.91 2.09 -18.35
C HIS A 224 -4.99 3.05 -17.85
N PRO A 225 -4.91 4.35 -18.19
CA PRO A 225 -5.70 5.44 -17.57
C PRO A 225 -7.21 5.32 -17.79
N GLY A 226 -7.68 4.41 -18.64
CA GLY A 226 -9.10 4.16 -18.90
C GLY A 226 -9.72 3.02 -18.10
N ASP A 227 -8.92 2.25 -17.35
CA ASP A 227 -9.40 1.05 -16.70
C ASP A 227 -10.26 1.33 -15.47
N PHE A 228 -9.91 2.34 -14.69
CA PHE A 228 -10.60 2.67 -13.45
C PHE A 228 -11.03 4.12 -13.40
N GLN A 229 -12.29 4.39 -12.99
CA GLN A 229 -12.77 5.72 -12.71
C GLN A 229 -12.30 6.24 -11.35
N GLY A 230 -12.04 5.34 -10.41
CA GLY A 230 -11.51 5.67 -9.10
C GLY A 230 -10.37 4.74 -8.70
N ILE A 231 -9.29 5.31 -8.21
CA ILE A 231 -8.13 4.58 -7.71
C ILE A 231 -7.89 5.00 -6.26
N LEU A 232 -8.01 4.04 -5.33
CA LEU A 232 -7.56 4.15 -3.95
C LEU A 232 -6.20 3.45 -3.86
N ALA A 233 -5.14 4.24 -3.66
CA ALA A 233 -3.76 3.78 -3.67
C ALA A 233 -3.04 4.23 -2.40
N ASP A 234 -2.99 3.35 -1.40
CA ASP A 234 -2.57 3.69 -0.05
C ASP A 234 -1.13 3.26 0.20
N ALA A 235 -0.38 4.04 1.01
CA ALA A 235 1.03 3.80 1.34
C ALA A 235 1.83 3.23 0.14
N PRO A 236 1.76 3.88 -1.04
CA PRO A 236 2.20 3.28 -2.29
C PRO A 236 3.70 3.12 -2.36
N ALA A 237 4.18 1.92 -2.71
CA ALA A 237 5.58 1.62 -2.96
C ALA A 237 6.00 2.08 -4.38
N THR A 238 5.72 3.35 -4.71
CA THR A 238 6.14 3.97 -5.98
C THR A 238 7.66 4.11 -6.06
N ASP A 239 8.16 4.35 -7.28
CA ASP A 239 9.61 4.35 -7.53
C ASP A 239 10.27 3.06 -6.99
N TRP A 240 9.66 1.89 -7.31
CA TRP A 240 10.09 0.58 -6.80
C TRP A 240 11.57 0.30 -7.02
N ASP A 241 12.08 0.67 -8.18
CA ASP A 241 13.49 0.56 -8.57
C ASP A 241 14.45 1.29 -7.64
N ARG A 242 13.97 2.29 -6.90
CA ARG A 242 14.71 3.09 -5.90
C ARG A 242 14.35 2.66 -4.48
N PHE A 243 13.05 2.67 -4.17
CA PHE A 243 12.53 2.35 -2.85
C PHE A 243 13.05 0.98 -2.36
N ALA A 244 12.95 -0.07 -3.18
CA ALA A 244 13.35 -1.41 -2.78
C ALA A 244 14.83 -1.46 -2.35
N VAL A 245 15.74 -0.88 -3.13
CA VAL A 245 17.17 -0.82 -2.75
C VAL A 245 17.41 0.08 -1.53
N ALA A 246 16.70 1.22 -1.46
CA ALA A 246 16.88 2.19 -0.38
C ALA A 246 16.61 1.61 1.01
N THR A 247 15.72 0.63 1.13
CA THR A 247 15.41 -0.02 2.41
C THR A 247 16.54 -0.90 2.97
N LEU A 248 17.65 -1.12 2.23
CA LEU A 248 18.89 -1.70 2.76
C LEU A 248 19.77 -0.68 3.50
N TRP A 249 19.44 0.61 3.46
CA TRP A 249 20.33 1.67 3.95
C TRP A 249 20.81 1.46 5.38
N SER A 250 19.95 1.00 6.29
CA SER A 250 20.34 0.73 7.67
C SER A 250 21.47 -0.29 7.78
N GLN A 251 21.43 -1.37 6.96
CA GLN A 251 22.51 -2.38 6.94
C GLN A 251 23.82 -1.78 6.47
N VAL A 252 23.77 -0.89 5.47
CA VAL A 252 24.94 -0.18 4.96
C VAL A 252 25.53 0.74 6.02
N VAL A 253 24.69 1.50 6.72
CA VAL A 253 25.13 2.38 7.81
C VAL A 253 25.78 1.56 8.94
N PHE A 254 25.17 0.48 9.39
CA PHE A 254 25.76 -0.39 10.41
C PHE A 254 27.14 -0.91 10.01
N ASN A 255 27.28 -1.32 8.75
CA ASN A 255 28.54 -1.86 8.24
C ASN A 255 29.64 -0.80 8.15
N GLU A 256 29.32 0.39 7.68
CA GLU A 256 30.32 1.44 7.46
C GLU A 256 30.72 2.10 8.79
N GLU A 257 29.75 2.36 9.67
CA GLU A 257 30.01 2.97 10.97
C GLU A 257 30.55 1.98 12.02
N LYS A 258 30.53 0.66 11.72
CA LYS A 258 30.92 -0.42 12.67
C LYS A 258 30.23 -0.31 14.02
N THR A 259 28.99 0.17 14.01
CA THR A 259 28.15 0.41 15.17
C THR A 259 26.82 -0.26 14.96
N TYR A 260 26.41 -1.06 15.94
CA TYR A 260 25.30 -1.99 15.84
C TYR A 260 24.33 -1.83 17.02
N PRO A 261 23.55 -0.73 17.07
CA PRO A 261 22.60 -0.50 18.16
C PRO A 261 21.56 -1.62 18.21
N THR A 262 21.17 -2.02 19.41
CA THR A 262 20.06 -2.96 19.60
C THR A 262 18.72 -2.30 19.24
N GLN A 263 17.69 -3.09 19.00
CA GLN A 263 16.35 -2.56 18.76
C GLN A 263 15.85 -1.69 19.92
N CYS A 264 16.20 -2.05 21.15
CA CYS A 264 15.86 -1.24 22.32
C CYS A 264 16.53 0.13 22.31
N GLU A 265 17.80 0.23 21.90
CA GLU A 265 18.51 1.50 21.77
C GLU A 265 17.91 2.35 20.64
N LEU A 266 17.63 1.75 19.49
CA LEU A 266 16.98 2.42 18.37
C LEU A 266 15.60 2.96 18.77
N GLU A 267 14.78 2.16 19.48
CA GLU A 267 13.47 2.59 19.95
C GLU A 267 13.54 3.69 21.01
N ALA A 268 14.62 3.74 21.81
CA ALA A 268 14.84 4.85 22.75
C ALA A 268 15.02 6.19 22.02
N PHE A 269 15.72 6.21 20.87
CA PHE A 269 15.82 7.40 20.03
C PHE A 269 14.46 7.81 19.45
N ASN A 270 13.69 6.86 18.95
CA ASN A 270 12.36 7.12 18.39
C ASN A 270 11.41 7.67 19.45
N THR A 271 11.36 7.04 20.63
CA THR A 271 10.58 7.50 21.78
C THR A 271 10.96 8.91 22.21
N ALA A 272 12.26 9.23 22.22
CA ALA A 272 12.73 10.57 22.59
C ALA A 272 12.36 11.61 21.54
N ALA A 273 12.42 11.26 20.25
CA ALA A 273 11.99 12.14 19.17
C ALA A 273 10.49 12.43 19.24
N VAL A 274 9.66 11.38 19.44
CA VAL A 274 8.21 11.52 19.66
C VAL A 274 7.95 12.46 20.83
N LYS A 275 8.54 12.18 22.00
CA LYS A 275 8.36 13.02 23.20
C LYS A 275 8.75 14.49 22.99
N ALA A 276 9.74 14.76 22.13
CA ALA A 276 10.22 16.11 21.86
C ALA A 276 9.37 16.87 20.85
N CYS A 277 8.64 16.18 19.99
CA CYS A 277 7.90 16.76 18.87
C CYS A 277 6.37 16.58 18.97
N ASP A 278 5.91 15.84 19.97
CA ASP A 278 4.50 15.50 20.24
C ASP A 278 3.59 16.75 20.39
N ASP A 279 4.12 17.85 20.93
CA ASP A 279 3.33 19.05 21.17
C ASP A 279 3.41 20.11 20.05
N LEU A 280 4.02 19.82 18.92
CA LEU A 280 4.17 20.77 17.82
C LEU A 280 2.84 21.16 17.15
N ASP A 281 1.84 20.30 17.21
CA ASP A 281 0.48 20.57 16.74
C ASP A 281 -0.42 21.23 17.82
N GLY A 282 0.07 21.29 19.08
CA GLY A 282 -0.62 21.84 20.25
C GLY A 282 -1.27 20.81 21.16
N VAL A 283 -1.05 19.50 20.93
CA VAL A 283 -1.56 18.39 21.74
C VAL A 283 -0.44 17.46 22.15
N LYS A 284 -0.59 16.77 23.28
CA LYS A 284 0.32 15.69 23.71
C LYS A 284 -0.43 14.39 23.73
N ASP A 285 -0.36 13.67 22.62
CA ASP A 285 -1.05 12.39 22.42
C ASP A 285 -0.12 11.23 22.01
N GLY A 286 1.18 11.48 22.02
CA GLY A 286 2.19 10.47 21.68
C GLY A 286 2.41 10.32 20.17
N ILE A 287 1.97 11.30 19.38
CA ILE A 287 2.04 11.28 17.92
C ILE A 287 2.84 12.50 17.43
N ILE A 288 3.57 12.36 16.36
CA ILE A 288 4.13 13.49 15.60
C ILE A 288 3.23 13.75 14.40
N ASP A 289 2.47 14.83 14.43
CA ASP A 289 1.52 15.17 13.36
C ASP A 289 2.23 15.61 12.07
N ASP A 290 3.34 16.31 12.20
CA ASP A 290 4.18 16.75 11.08
C ASP A 290 5.66 16.37 11.34
N PRO A 291 6.09 15.17 10.94
CA PRO A 291 7.48 14.75 11.12
C PRO A 291 8.50 15.62 10.42
N ALA A 292 8.13 16.35 9.35
CA ALA A 292 9.02 17.27 8.65
C ALA A 292 9.40 18.48 9.53
N SER A 293 8.51 18.90 10.43
CA SER A 293 8.75 19.97 11.40
C SER A 293 9.49 19.50 12.67
N CYS A 294 9.73 18.20 12.82
CA CYS A 294 10.43 17.66 13.98
C CYS A 294 11.95 17.73 13.82
N HIS A 295 12.57 18.79 14.33
CA HIS A 295 14.01 19.03 14.25
C HIS A 295 14.80 18.46 15.44
N TRP A 296 14.28 17.40 16.08
CA TRP A 296 14.99 16.75 17.17
C TRP A 296 16.27 16.06 16.69
N ASP A 297 17.36 16.19 17.44
CA ASP A 297 18.71 15.71 17.12
C ASP A 297 19.04 14.50 18.00
N ALA A 298 19.46 13.38 17.41
CA ALA A 298 19.78 12.15 18.12
C ALA A 298 20.91 12.32 19.14
N ARG A 299 21.84 13.24 18.91
CA ARG A 299 22.95 13.58 19.85
C ARG A 299 22.47 14.00 21.22
N ARG A 300 21.21 14.43 21.39
CA ARG A 300 20.63 14.76 22.70
C ARG A 300 20.47 13.55 23.63
N LEU A 301 20.52 12.33 23.10
CA LEU A 301 20.50 11.13 23.92
C LEU A 301 21.91 10.64 24.32
N VAL A 302 22.98 11.18 23.77
CA VAL A 302 24.35 10.76 24.12
C VAL A 302 24.61 10.90 25.60
N GLY A 303 25.11 9.84 26.24
CA GLY A 303 25.34 9.73 27.66
C GLY A 303 24.12 9.40 28.50
N VAL A 304 22.93 9.34 27.92
CA VAL A 304 21.72 8.89 28.62
C VAL A 304 21.76 7.38 28.79
N LYS A 305 21.35 6.91 29.97
CA LYS A 305 21.18 5.49 30.26
C LYS A 305 19.77 5.06 29.92
N VAL A 306 19.65 4.00 29.15
CA VAL A 306 18.38 3.33 28.79
C VAL A 306 18.36 1.92 29.36
N LEU A 307 17.18 1.47 29.78
CA LEU A 307 17.02 0.13 30.32
C LEU A 307 16.60 -0.81 29.19
N CYS A 308 17.52 -1.66 28.73
CA CYS A 308 17.29 -2.62 27.66
C CYS A 308 17.38 -4.06 28.20
N GLU A 309 16.29 -4.80 28.16
CA GLU A 309 16.22 -6.20 28.65
C GLU A 309 16.76 -6.38 30.09
N GLY A 310 16.47 -5.38 30.95
CA GLY A 310 16.90 -5.40 32.35
C GLY A 310 18.35 -4.95 32.57
N LYS A 311 19.09 -4.51 31.56
CA LYS A 311 20.44 -3.96 31.65
C LYS A 311 20.44 -2.47 31.31
N GLU A 312 21.17 -1.68 32.10
CA GLU A 312 21.47 -0.30 31.74
C GLU A 312 22.51 -0.25 30.61
N ILE A 313 22.15 0.40 29.50
CA ILE A 313 23.04 0.69 28.38
C ILE A 313 23.18 2.21 28.28
N THR A 314 24.38 2.70 28.06
CA THR A 314 24.62 4.14 27.86
C THR A 314 24.69 4.41 26.36
N ILE A 315 23.82 5.26 25.85
CA ILE A 315 23.80 5.67 24.45
C ILE A 315 25.10 6.40 24.11
N THR A 316 25.75 5.98 23.05
CA THR A 316 27.02 6.55 22.58
C THR A 316 26.80 7.57 21.46
N ALA A 317 27.85 8.36 21.15
CA ALA A 317 27.83 9.28 20.01
C ALA A 317 27.75 8.51 18.67
N ALA A 318 28.32 7.32 18.60
CA ALA A 318 28.25 6.45 17.41
C ALA A 318 26.83 5.96 17.16
N ASP A 319 26.08 5.58 18.21
CA ASP A 319 24.67 5.19 18.07
C ASP A 319 23.83 6.34 17.53
N ALA A 320 24.05 7.55 18.03
CA ALA A 320 23.36 8.75 17.57
C ALA A 320 23.67 9.06 16.10
N GLU A 321 24.91 8.91 15.67
CA GLU A 321 25.32 9.10 14.28
C GLU A 321 24.64 8.08 13.34
N VAL A 322 24.57 6.82 13.75
CA VAL A 322 23.86 5.77 13.02
C VAL A 322 22.39 6.13 12.83
N VAL A 323 21.72 6.55 13.90
CA VAL A 323 20.31 6.91 13.86
C VAL A 323 20.05 8.13 12.97
N ASP A 324 20.88 9.17 13.08
CA ASP A 324 20.77 10.36 12.23
C ASP A 324 20.94 10.01 10.73
N LYS A 325 21.90 9.12 10.39
CA LYS A 325 22.10 8.64 9.01
C LYS A 325 20.90 7.81 8.49
N ILE A 326 20.29 6.99 9.34
CA ILE A 326 19.11 6.20 8.97
C ILE A 326 17.92 7.14 8.69
N TRP A 327 17.66 8.12 9.57
CA TRP A 327 16.58 9.10 9.36
C TRP A 327 16.83 10.01 8.15
N ALA A 328 18.06 10.40 7.89
CA ALA A 328 18.41 11.20 6.71
C ALA A 328 18.12 10.46 5.39
N GLY A 329 18.19 9.13 5.42
CA GLY A 329 18.05 8.27 4.25
C GLY A 329 19.35 8.16 3.44
N PRO A 330 19.34 7.32 2.38
CA PRO A 330 20.54 6.98 1.63
C PRO A 330 21.11 8.17 0.86
N VAL A 331 22.45 8.28 0.96
CA VAL A 331 23.26 9.22 0.20
C VAL A 331 24.38 8.47 -0.51
N SER A 332 24.79 8.97 -1.67
CA SER A 332 25.97 8.44 -2.37
C SER A 332 27.27 8.92 -1.69
N PRO A 333 28.43 8.28 -1.98
CA PRO A 333 29.71 8.71 -1.42
C PRO A 333 30.12 10.16 -1.72
N ASP A 334 29.58 10.76 -2.77
CA ASP A 334 29.76 12.16 -3.17
C ASP A 334 28.68 13.10 -2.61
N GLY A 335 27.80 12.59 -1.74
CA GLY A 335 26.82 13.39 -0.99
C GLY A 335 25.50 13.65 -1.72
N GLU A 336 25.25 13.00 -2.87
CA GLU A 336 23.96 13.06 -3.55
C GLU A 336 22.91 12.29 -2.74
N LYS A 337 21.75 12.91 -2.47
CA LYS A 337 20.62 12.22 -1.86
C LYS A 337 20.01 11.22 -2.85
N LEU A 338 20.00 9.95 -2.49
CA LEU A 338 19.47 8.88 -3.34
C LEU A 338 18.00 8.61 -3.08
N TRP A 339 17.59 8.58 -1.81
CA TRP A 339 16.21 8.34 -1.41
C TRP A 339 15.93 8.89 -0.01
N TYR A 340 14.80 8.52 0.58
CA TYR A 340 14.32 8.97 1.88
C TYR A 340 14.52 7.89 2.94
N GLY A 341 14.77 8.31 4.17
CA GLY A 341 14.71 7.48 5.38
C GLY A 341 13.30 7.45 5.97
N PRO A 342 13.06 6.62 7.00
CA PRO A 342 11.80 6.64 7.74
C PRO A 342 11.63 7.97 8.48
N ASN A 343 10.39 8.40 8.67
CA ASN A 343 10.10 9.56 9.50
C ASN A 343 10.45 9.31 10.97
N LYS A 344 10.75 10.37 11.73
CA LYS A 344 10.72 10.31 13.18
C LYS A 344 9.29 9.99 13.63
N GLY A 345 9.15 9.06 14.56
CA GLY A 345 7.85 8.47 14.93
C GLY A 345 7.57 7.11 14.26
N ALA A 346 8.28 6.77 13.19
CA ALA A 346 8.24 5.43 12.61
C ALA A 346 9.18 4.46 13.34
N SER A 347 8.74 3.23 13.58
CA SER A 347 9.56 2.21 14.24
C SER A 347 10.77 1.80 13.39
N PHE A 348 11.87 1.47 14.04
CA PHE A 348 13.05 0.89 13.40
C PHE A 348 12.95 -0.64 13.22
N GLY A 349 11.89 -1.26 13.74
CA GLY A 349 11.78 -2.71 13.93
C GLY A 349 11.91 -3.56 12.68
N TYR A 350 11.65 -3.01 11.49
CA TYR A 350 11.72 -3.74 10.22
C TYR A 350 12.93 -3.38 9.37
N LEU A 351 13.22 -2.10 9.21
CA LEU A 351 14.28 -1.65 8.29
C LEU A 351 15.66 -1.60 8.95
N ALA A 352 15.74 -1.64 10.28
CA ALA A 352 17.01 -1.48 11.00
C ALA A 352 17.31 -2.63 11.98
N GLN A 353 17.03 -3.87 11.59
CA GLN A 353 17.49 -5.05 12.31
C GLN A 353 18.90 -5.42 11.86
N VAL A 354 19.86 -5.42 12.80
CA VAL A 354 21.26 -5.72 12.49
C VAL A 354 21.43 -7.12 11.89
N GLY A 355 22.02 -7.19 10.70
CA GLY A 355 22.27 -8.46 10.00
C GLY A 355 21.01 -9.14 9.43
N VAL A 356 19.85 -8.47 9.48
CA VAL A 356 18.59 -8.99 8.92
C VAL A 356 18.05 -7.94 7.94
N PRO A 357 18.42 -8.02 6.66
CA PRO A 357 17.94 -7.09 5.65
C PRO A 357 16.44 -7.27 5.42
N PHE A 358 15.76 -6.19 5.07
CA PHE A 358 14.35 -6.25 4.69
C PHE A 358 14.18 -7.14 3.45
N PHE A 359 13.35 -8.15 3.54
CA PHE A 359 13.26 -9.20 2.53
C PHE A 359 12.88 -8.70 1.13
N VAL A 360 12.11 -7.61 1.03
CA VAL A 360 11.79 -7.00 -0.29
C VAL A 360 13.06 -6.51 -0.95
N ALA A 361 13.90 -5.81 -0.21
CA ALA A 361 15.15 -5.28 -0.71
C ALA A 361 16.18 -6.39 -0.99
N ASP A 362 16.28 -7.35 -0.08
CA ASP A 362 17.22 -8.47 -0.20
C ASP A 362 16.93 -9.28 -1.47
N ASN A 363 15.68 -9.67 -1.68
CA ASN A 363 15.26 -10.39 -2.88
C ASN A 363 15.40 -9.54 -4.14
N TRP A 364 15.05 -8.24 -4.08
CA TRP A 364 15.20 -7.37 -5.23
C TRP A 364 16.64 -7.29 -5.71
N VAL A 365 17.57 -7.09 -4.79
CA VAL A 365 18.99 -7.02 -5.13
C VAL A 365 19.52 -8.36 -5.62
N LYS A 366 19.25 -9.45 -4.91
CA LYS A 366 19.74 -10.79 -5.25
C LYS A 366 19.26 -11.27 -6.62
N TYR A 367 17.96 -11.22 -6.83
CA TYR A 367 17.35 -11.87 -7.99
C TYR A 367 17.27 -10.95 -9.22
N PHE A 368 17.00 -9.66 -9.01
CA PHE A 368 16.79 -8.77 -10.15
C PHE A 368 18.04 -7.96 -10.50
N VAL A 369 18.71 -7.36 -9.51
CA VAL A 369 19.83 -6.45 -9.79
C VAL A 369 21.13 -7.21 -10.00
N GLU A 370 21.48 -8.15 -9.11
CA GLU A 370 22.71 -8.93 -9.17
C GLU A 370 22.54 -10.25 -9.94
N LYS A 371 21.31 -10.77 -10.04
CA LYS A 371 20.99 -12.07 -10.66
C LYS A 371 21.79 -13.23 -10.03
N ASP A 372 22.13 -13.09 -8.77
CA ASP A 372 22.79 -14.11 -7.94
C ASP A 372 22.02 -14.30 -6.61
N PRO A 373 21.24 -15.37 -6.47
CA PRO A 373 20.52 -15.68 -5.22
C PRO A 373 21.42 -15.82 -3.99
N ARG A 374 22.74 -15.99 -4.18
CA ARG A 374 23.71 -16.12 -3.08
C ARG A 374 24.37 -14.80 -2.72
N PHE A 375 24.06 -13.73 -3.42
CA PHE A 375 24.62 -12.41 -3.12
C PHE A 375 24.29 -12.00 -1.68
N ASP A 376 25.28 -11.53 -0.95
CA ASP A 376 25.12 -11.16 0.46
C ASP A 376 24.92 -9.63 0.61
N THR A 377 23.66 -9.23 0.74
CA THR A 377 23.29 -7.81 0.90
C THR A 377 23.69 -7.23 2.26
N THR A 378 24.09 -8.07 3.24
CA THR A 378 24.55 -7.61 4.55
C THR A 378 25.97 -7.06 4.52
N THR A 379 26.71 -7.25 3.42
CA THR A 379 28.12 -6.82 3.28
C THR A 379 28.30 -5.51 2.51
N LEU A 380 27.20 -4.85 2.16
CA LEU A 380 27.22 -3.63 1.35
C LEU A 380 27.97 -2.49 2.04
N THR A 381 28.71 -1.75 1.22
CA THR A 381 29.38 -0.48 1.56
C THR A 381 28.64 0.69 0.92
N TYR A 382 28.91 1.92 1.33
CA TYR A 382 28.34 3.12 0.68
C TYR A 382 28.56 3.12 -0.84
N ARG A 383 29.74 2.67 -1.30
CA ARG A 383 30.07 2.62 -2.72
C ARG A 383 29.29 1.54 -3.46
N SER A 384 29.27 0.31 -2.98
CA SER A 384 28.57 -0.80 -3.63
C SER A 384 27.07 -0.59 -3.61
N PHE A 385 26.52 -0.05 -2.51
CA PHE A 385 25.12 0.34 -2.41
C PHE A 385 24.73 1.35 -3.49
N ALA A 386 25.49 2.45 -3.63
CA ALA A 386 25.20 3.47 -4.65
C ALA A 386 25.29 2.90 -6.08
N GLN A 387 26.18 1.95 -6.34
CA GLN A 387 26.27 1.27 -7.63
C GLN A 387 25.04 0.40 -7.91
N ILE A 388 24.60 -0.39 -6.92
CA ILE A 388 23.41 -1.24 -7.00
C ILE A 388 22.16 -0.35 -7.17
N PHE A 389 22.03 0.73 -6.42
CA PHE A 389 20.95 1.67 -6.52
C PHE A 389 20.81 2.25 -7.94
N ARG A 390 21.90 2.76 -8.51
CA ARG A 390 21.91 3.31 -9.87
C ARG A 390 21.68 2.24 -10.95
N ARG A 391 22.12 1.00 -10.73
CA ARG A 391 21.84 -0.13 -11.62
C ARG A 391 20.35 -0.46 -11.59
N SER A 392 19.76 -0.57 -10.40
CA SER A 392 18.33 -0.82 -10.24
C SER A 392 17.49 0.22 -10.99
N GLN A 393 17.80 1.51 -10.84
CA GLN A 393 17.16 2.58 -11.59
C GLN A 393 17.28 2.40 -13.10
N ARG A 394 18.50 2.25 -13.60
CA ARG A 394 18.76 2.18 -15.04
C ARG A 394 18.06 1.01 -15.70
N ASP A 395 18.06 -0.15 -15.03
CA ASP A 395 17.63 -1.40 -15.64
C ASP A 395 16.15 -1.69 -15.44
N PHE A 396 15.48 -1.06 -14.44
CA PHE A 396 14.12 -1.43 -14.05
C PHE A 396 13.12 -0.27 -13.95
N ASN A 397 13.56 1.00 -14.02
CA ASN A 397 12.65 2.15 -13.94
C ASN A 397 11.49 2.04 -14.95
N ASP A 398 11.79 1.70 -16.19
CA ASP A 398 10.79 1.64 -17.28
C ASP A 398 9.86 0.42 -17.19
N VAL A 399 10.17 -0.56 -16.33
CA VAL A 399 9.35 -1.77 -16.17
C VAL A 399 8.46 -1.70 -14.93
N ILE A 400 9.01 -1.27 -13.79
CA ILE A 400 8.33 -1.35 -12.50
C ILE A 400 8.44 -0.07 -11.66
N GLY A 401 9.20 0.92 -12.11
CA GLY A 401 9.45 2.15 -11.35
C GLY A 401 8.16 2.80 -10.86
N THR A 402 7.18 2.95 -11.75
CA THR A 402 5.88 3.56 -11.41
C THR A 402 6.04 4.98 -10.84
N GLY A 403 7.04 5.71 -11.34
CA GLY A 403 7.41 7.04 -10.87
C GLY A 403 7.08 8.17 -11.85
N ASP A 404 6.37 7.90 -12.97
CA ASP A 404 6.03 8.95 -13.94
C ASP A 404 4.99 9.92 -13.34
N PRO A 405 5.34 11.23 -13.20
CA PRO A 405 4.41 12.23 -12.69
C PRO A 405 3.38 12.70 -13.73
N ASN A 406 3.46 12.21 -14.97
CA ASN A 406 2.54 12.62 -16.04
C ASN A 406 1.22 11.84 -15.98
N LEU A 407 0.28 12.32 -15.21
CA LEU A 407 -1.08 11.77 -15.10
C LEU A 407 -2.09 12.45 -16.05
N SER A 408 -1.63 13.10 -17.11
CA SER A 408 -2.51 13.86 -18.03
C SER A 408 -3.54 12.98 -18.73
N ALA A 409 -3.17 11.75 -19.11
CA ALA A 409 -4.08 10.78 -19.73
C ALA A 409 -5.16 10.33 -18.76
N PHE A 410 -4.81 10.02 -17.51
CA PHE A 410 -5.74 9.64 -16.44
C PHE A 410 -6.71 10.77 -16.11
N ARG A 411 -6.20 12.01 -15.97
CA ARG A 411 -7.05 13.18 -15.79
C ARG A 411 -8.02 13.39 -16.96
N LYS A 412 -7.53 13.24 -18.21
CA LYS A 412 -8.36 13.37 -19.43
C LYS A 412 -9.43 12.28 -19.50
N ALA A 413 -9.16 11.08 -19.03
CA ALA A 413 -10.14 9.99 -18.90
C ALA A 413 -11.22 10.26 -17.82
N GLY A 414 -11.05 11.31 -17.01
CA GLY A 414 -11.97 11.64 -15.89
C GLY A 414 -11.67 10.91 -14.60
N GLY A 415 -10.55 10.19 -14.52
CA GLY A 415 -10.15 9.40 -13.36
C GLY A 415 -9.95 10.23 -12.09
N LYS A 416 -10.18 9.60 -10.95
CA LYS A 416 -9.94 10.17 -9.60
C LYS A 416 -9.00 9.25 -8.81
N LEU A 417 -7.90 9.81 -8.32
CA LEU A 417 -6.92 9.11 -7.51
C LEU A 417 -6.95 9.68 -6.09
N LEU A 418 -7.24 8.83 -5.12
CA LEU A 418 -7.14 9.13 -3.72
C LEU A 418 -6.02 8.27 -3.14
N SER A 419 -5.07 8.90 -2.48
CA SER A 419 -3.99 8.21 -1.79
C SER A 419 -3.90 8.71 -0.36
N TRP A 420 -3.66 7.80 0.58
CA TRP A 420 -3.25 8.17 1.91
C TRP A 420 -1.98 7.43 2.32
N HIS A 421 -1.19 8.03 3.21
CA HIS A 421 0.05 7.44 3.68
C HIS A 421 0.24 7.73 5.17
N GLY A 422 0.53 6.69 5.95
CA GLY A 422 0.83 6.83 7.37
C GLY A 422 2.16 7.57 7.58
N GLN A 423 2.20 8.54 8.49
CA GLN A 423 3.43 9.28 8.77
C GLN A 423 4.39 8.52 9.69
N ALA A 424 3.92 7.45 10.33
CA ALA A 424 4.74 6.51 11.10
C ALA A 424 5.01 5.20 10.32
N ASP A 425 4.93 5.24 8.99
CA ASP A 425 5.19 4.08 8.12
C ASP A 425 6.65 3.62 8.28
N GLU A 426 6.80 2.39 8.77
CA GLU A 426 8.06 1.75 9.11
C GLU A 426 8.64 0.90 7.97
N LEU A 427 7.93 0.79 6.83
CA LEU A 427 8.34 -0.02 5.68
C LEU A 427 8.57 0.82 4.42
N VAL A 428 7.65 1.74 4.11
CA VAL A 428 7.71 2.59 2.92
C VAL A 428 7.84 4.05 3.36
N PRO A 429 9.00 4.70 3.19
CA PRO A 429 9.17 6.08 3.61
C PRO A 429 8.13 7.03 3.00
N THR A 430 7.32 7.65 3.84
CA THR A 430 6.21 8.54 3.46
C THR A 430 6.65 9.68 2.53
N GLN A 431 7.89 10.13 2.67
CA GLN A 431 8.46 11.21 1.85
C GLN A 431 8.54 10.86 0.36
N GLY A 432 8.56 9.56 0.00
CA GLY A 432 8.45 9.12 -1.40
C GLY A 432 7.10 9.51 -2.02
N SER A 433 6.00 9.35 -1.28
CA SER A 433 4.66 9.79 -1.74
C SER A 433 4.53 11.31 -1.81
N VAL A 434 5.15 12.03 -0.89
CA VAL A 434 5.20 13.50 -0.91
C VAL A 434 5.95 13.98 -2.14
N ASP A 435 7.16 13.46 -2.39
CA ASP A 435 7.96 13.80 -3.56
C ASP A 435 7.21 13.50 -4.87
N TYR A 436 6.57 12.31 -4.97
CA TYR A 436 5.78 11.98 -6.14
C TYR A 436 4.65 13.00 -6.36
N ARG A 437 3.88 13.34 -5.32
CA ARG A 437 2.83 14.35 -5.41
C ARG A 437 3.38 15.71 -5.85
N GLU A 438 4.49 16.14 -5.31
CA GLU A 438 5.13 17.41 -5.69
C GLU A 438 5.65 17.39 -7.15
N ARG A 439 6.17 16.25 -7.62
CA ARG A 439 6.55 16.08 -9.04
C ARG A 439 5.32 16.22 -9.95
N VAL A 440 4.19 15.60 -9.56
CA VAL A 440 2.91 15.75 -10.28
C VAL A 440 2.45 17.22 -10.26
N ASP A 441 2.49 17.90 -9.10
CA ASP A 441 2.11 19.30 -8.97
C ASP A 441 2.93 20.20 -9.89
N ARG A 442 4.26 20.03 -9.90
CA ARG A 442 5.16 20.81 -10.79
C ARG A 442 4.84 20.59 -12.26
N LEU A 443 4.57 19.36 -12.68
CA LEU A 443 4.33 19.01 -14.06
C LEU A 443 2.92 19.39 -14.54
N MET A 444 1.91 19.18 -13.69
CA MET A 444 0.49 19.28 -14.03
C MET A 444 -0.11 20.67 -13.76
N GLY A 445 0.70 21.63 -13.31
CA GLY A 445 0.33 23.04 -13.19
C GLY A 445 -0.16 23.49 -11.82
N GLY A 446 0.32 22.82 -10.78
CA GLY A 446 0.18 23.20 -9.38
C GLY A 446 -0.91 22.44 -8.64
N ASP A 447 -0.82 22.49 -7.30
CA ASP A 447 -1.65 21.77 -6.35
C ASP A 447 -3.15 21.87 -6.63
N LYS A 448 -3.66 23.08 -6.89
CA LYS A 448 -5.10 23.31 -7.17
C LYS A 448 -5.62 22.56 -8.38
N LYS A 449 -4.78 22.41 -9.44
CA LYS A 449 -5.18 21.69 -10.65
C LYS A 449 -5.07 20.19 -10.46
N VAL A 450 -4.10 19.75 -9.65
CA VAL A 450 -3.91 18.35 -9.33
C VAL A 450 -5.00 17.85 -8.37
N ASP A 451 -5.41 18.65 -7.41
CA ASP A 451 -6.49 18.34 -6.47
C ASP A 451 -7.85 18.02 -7.11
N ASP A 452 -8.05 18.42 -8.38
CA ASP A 452 -9.26 18.09 -9.13
C ASP A 452 -9.35 16.60 -9.48
N PHE A 453 -8.21 15.87 -9.47
CA PHE A 453 -8.17 14.46 -9.86
C PHE A 453 -7.25 13.58 -9.01
N TYR A 454 -6.28 14.14 -8.27
CA TYR A 454 -5.40 13.40 -7.35
C TYR A 454 -5.32 14.11 -6.00
N ARG A 455 -5.67 13.42 -4.91
CA ARG A 455 -5.56 13.90 -3.53
C ARG A 455 -4.74 12.95 -2.68
N LEU A 456 -3.76 13.53 -1.98
CA LEU A 456 -2.92 12.83 -1.00
C LEU A 456 -3.34 13.27 0.41
N PHE A 457 -3.39 12.31 1.35
CA PHE A 457 -3.65 12.53 2.77
C PHE A 457 -2.52 11.90 3.58
N LEU A 458 -1.91 12.67 4.47
CA LEU A 458 -0.85 12.18 5.37
C LEU A 458 -1.45 11.95 6.75
N LEU A 459 -1.32 10.71 7.26
CA LEU A 459 -1.99 10.27 8.48
C LEU A 459 -0.99 10.21 9.65
N PRO A 460 -1.05 11.17 10.60
CA PRO A 460 -0.17 11.17 11.76
C PRO A 460 -0.28 9.89 12.58
N GLY A 461 0.86 9.34 13.01
CA GLY A 461 0.93 8.17 13.89
C GLY A 461 0.39 6.86 13.31
N VAL A 462 0.01 6.84 12.04
CA VAL A 462 -0.43 5.61 11.34
C VAL A 462 0.78 4.93 10.72
N THR A 463 0.87 3.60 10.91
CA THR A 463 1.91 2.73 10.39
C THR A 463 1.62 2.26 8.96
N HIS A 464 2.40 1.33 8.43
CA HIS A 464 2.25 0.84 7.05
C HIS A 464 0.88 0.18 6.82
N CYS A 465 0.10 0.67 5.86
CA CYS A 465 -1.24 0.19 5.51
C CYS A 465 -2.28 0.25 6.65
N GLY A 466 -1.98 0.90 7.76
CA GLY A 466 -2.86 0.99 8.94
C GLY A 466 -2.17 0.56 10.22
N GLY A 467 -2.89 0.61 11.35
CA GLY A 467 -2.29 0.38 12.67
C GLY A 467 -1.62 1.62 13.24
N GLY A 468 -0.84 1.42 14.33
CA GLY A 468 -0.23 2.52 15.09
C GLY A 468 -1.23 3.24 15.99
N PRO A 469 -0.77 4.28 16.73
CA PRO A 469 -1.61 5.05 17.64
C PRO A 469 -2.54 6.05 16.94
N GLY A 470 -2.22 6.42 15.69
CA GLY A 470 -2.95 7.45 14.95
C GLY A 470 -4.33 7.04 14.45
N PRO A 471 -5.24 8.01 14.25
CA PRO A 471 -6.54 7.76 13.64
C PRO A 471 -6.42 7.32 12.19
N GLN A 472 -7.11 6.22 11.84
CA GLN A 472 -7.11 5.62 10.49
C GLN A 472 -8.39 6.00 9.74
N PRO A 473 -8.35 6.11 8.38
CA PRO A 473 -9.53 6.41 7.59
C PRO A 473 -10.67 5.42 7.87
N THR A 474 -11.86 5.93 8.14
CA THR A 474 -13.02 5.08 8.43
C THR A 474 -13.68 4.52 7.16
N ASP A 475 -13.63 5.26 6.04
CA ASP A 475 -14.20 4.86 4.76
C ASP A 475 -13.54 5.63 3.58
N ALA A 476 -12.27 5.35 3.30
CA ALA A 476 -11.55 6.00 2.20
C ALA A 476 -12.14 5.62 0.83
N LEU A 477 -12.54 4.36 0.64
CA LEU A 477 -13.16 3.91 -0.61
C LEU A 477 -14.52 4.58 -0.83
N GLY A 478 -15.35 4.72 0.19
CA GLY A 478 -16.61 5.45 0.11
C GLY A 478 -16.41 6.91 -0.23
N ALA A 479 -15.40 7.57 0.33
CA ALA A 479 -15.04 8.95 -0.03
C ALA A 479 -14.66 9.07 -1.52
N LEU A 480 -13.87 8.10 -2.04
CA LEU A 480 -13.53 8.02 -3.46
C LEU A 480 -14.78 7.80 -4.33
N VAL A 481 -15.68 6.89 -3.93
CA VAL A 481 -16.95 6.63 -4.63
C VAL A 481 -17.80 7.89 -4.70
N GLN A 482 -17.94 8.65 -3.61
CA GLN A 482 -18.65 9.94 -3.63
C GLN A 482 -17.99 10.94 -4.59
N TRP A 483 -16.66 10.96 -4.63
CA TRP A 483 -15.94 11.83 -5.56
C TRP A 483 -16.20 11.46 -7.02
N VAL A 484 -16.07 10.18 -7.37
CA VAL A 484 -16.29 9.69 -8.73
C VAL A 484 -17.75 9.85 -9.18
N GLU A 485 -18.71 9.41 -8.35
CA GLU A 485 -20.10 9.27 -8.75
C GLU A 485 -20.95 10.53 -8.51
N LYS A 486 -20.55 11.38 -7.55
CA LYS A 486 -21.30 12.58 -7.16
C LYS A 486 -20.51 13.88 -7.34
N GLY A 487 -19.23 13.81 -7.73
CA GLY A 487 -18.36 14.96 -7.82
C GLY A 487 -17.97 15.57 -6.45
N GLN A 488 -18.23 14.85 -5.36
CA GLN A 488 -17.96 15.31 -3.98
C GLN A 488 -16.51 14.96 -3.59
N ALA A 489 -15.59 15.82 -4.00
CA ALA A 489 -14.18 15.62 -3.70
C ALA A 489 -13.88 15.79 -2.19
N PRO A 490 -13.25 14.80 -1.52
CA PRO A 490 -13.01 14.88 -0.07
C PRO A 490 -11.99 15.97 0.27
N ALA A 491 -12.41 17.01 0.97
CA ALA A 491 -11.50 18.04 1.49
C ALA A 491 -10.68 17.49 2.67
N THR A 492 -11.26 16.58 3.41
CA THR A 492 -10.65 15.83 4.51
C THR A 492 -11.07 14.36 4.43
N LEU A 493 -10.29 13.47 5.06
CA LEU A 493 -10.70 12.10 5.31
C LEU A 493 -11.09 11.95 6.79
N ALA A 494 -12.30 11.49 7.03
CA ALA A 494 -12.72 11.11 8.38
C ALA A 494 -11.91 9.92 8.86
N ALA A 495 -11.29 10.04 10.02
CA ALA A 495 -10.43 9.03 10.62
C ALA A 495 -10.76 8.83 12.10
N ALA A 496 -10.54 7.61 12.60
CA ALA A 496 -10.79 7.26 13.98
C ALA A 496 -9.78 6.23 14.51
N THR A 497 -9.56 6.25 15.82
CA THR A 497 -8.86 5.22 16.58
C THR A 497 -9.43 5.14 17.98
N THR A 498 -8.94 4.19 18.78
CA THR A 498 -9.20 4.13 20.22
C THR A 498 -7.96 4.58 20.97
N GLY A 499 -8.08 5.62 21.77
CA GLY A 499 -6.97 6.12 22.58
C GLY A 499 -6.53 5.12 23.66
N ALA A 500 -5.36 5.35 24.23
CA ALA A 500 -4.80 4.49 25.29
C ALA A 500 -5.71 4.37 26.54
N ASP A 501 -6.58 5.34 26.75
CA ASP A 501 -7.59 5.37 27.80
C ASP A 501 -8.92 4.68 27.43
N GLY A 502 -9.00 4.07 26.24
CA GLY A 502 -10.17 3.38 25.71
C GLY A 502 -11.23 4.30 25.10
N ARG A 503 -11.03 5.62 25.06
CA ARG A 503 -11.97 6.56 24.44
C ARG A 503 -11.77 6.65 22.92
N PRO A 504 -12.85 6.89 22.16
CA PRO A 504 -12.72 7.14 20.74
C PRO A 504 -11.95 8.45 20.48
N VAL A 505 -11.01 8.40 19.56
CA VAL A 505 -10.31 9.57 19.01
C VAL A 505 -10.67 9.70 17.54
N THR A 506 -11.10 10.88 17.14
CA THR A 506 -11.48 11.18 15.75
C THR A 506 -10.63 12.32 15.19
N ARG A 507 -10.38 12.30 13.89
CA ARG A 507 -9.71 13.37 13.13
C ARG A 507 -10.34 13.52 11.76
N ASP A 508 -10.38 14.75 11.28
CA ASP A 508 -10.57 15.05 9.86
C ASP A 508 -9.18 15.30 9.27
N VAL A 509 -8.58 14.25 8.70
CA VAL A 509 -7.24 14.34 8.12
C VAL A 509 -7.26 15.25 6.90
N CYS A 510 -6.44 16.28 6.93
CA CYS A 510 -6.40 17.30 5.89
C CYS A 510 -5.71 16.78 4.61
N ARG A 511 -6.17 17.21 3.45
CA ARG A 511 -5.45 16.91 2.21
C ARG A 511 -4.11 17.66 2.16
N TYR A 512 -3.08 16.99 1.66
CA TYR A 512 -1.76 17.58 1.44
C TYR A 512 -1.86 18.80 0.48
N PRO A 513 -1.15 19.94 0.71
CA PRO A 513 -0.11 20.14 1.73
C PRO A 513 -0.62 20.68 3.09
N GLN A 514 -1.91 20.64 3.35
CA GLN A 514 -2.47 21.08 4.63
C GLN A 514 -2.25 20.04 5.72
N VAL A 515 -2.08 20.52 6.96
CA VAL A 515 -2.03 19.70 8.18
C VAL A 515 -3.17 20.08 9.12
N ALA A 516 -3.61 19.12 9.94
CA ALA A 516 -4.56 19.38 10.99
C ALA A 516 -3.86 20.06 12.17
N ARG A 517 -4.38 21.19 12.65
CA ARG A 517 -3.85 21.89 13.83
C ARG A 517 -4.94 22.08 14.85
N TYR A 518 -4.65 21.75 16.10
CA TYR A 518 -5.54 22.00 17.23
C TYR A 518 -5.85 23.49 17.38
N THR A 519 -7.12 23.83 17.61
CA THR A 519 -7.57 25.22 17.70
C THR A 519 -7.30 25.88 19.06
N GLY A 520 -6.79 25.11 20.04
CA GLY A 520 -6.61 25.51 21.42
C GLY A 520 -7.90 25.41 22.26
N HIS A 521 -9.00 24.92 21.70
CA HIS A 521 -10.30 24.81 22.34
C HIS A 521 -10.98 23.48 21.99
N GLY A 522 -11.82 22.99 22.90
CA GLY A 522 -12.56 21.73 22.74
C GLY A 522 -11.77 20.50 23.19
N ASP A 523 -12.35 19.33 22.98
CA ASP A 523 -11.73 18.05 23.32
C ASP A 523 -10.65 17.71 22.27
N PRO A 524 -9.38 17.53 22.66
CA PRO A 524 -8.32 17.11 21.71
C PRO A 524 -8.58 15.76 21.04
N ALA A 525 -9.43 14.90 21.61
CA ALA A 525 -9.84 13.64 20.99
C ALA A 525 -10.88 13.81 19.87
N ALA A 526 -11.49 15.00 19.72
CA ALA A 526 -12.55 15.24 18.76
C ALA A 526 -12.06 15.97 17.50
N ALA A 527 -12.42 15.48 16.32
CA ALA A 527 -12.09 16.10 15.03
C ALA A 527 -12.49 17.59 14.94
N SER A 528 -13.64 17.95 15.55
CA SER A 528 -14.15 19.32 15.57
C SER A 528 -13.26 20.34 16.28
N SER A 529 -12.25 19.89 17.03
CA SER A 529 -11.28 20.74 17.73
C SER A 529 -10.07 21.12 16.85
N TYR A 530 -10.04 20.66 15.59
CA TYR A 530 -8.94 20.90 14.66
C TYR A 530 -9.41 21.68 13.43
N ARG A 531 -8.46 22.31 12.78
CA ARG A 531 -8.65 22.96 11.47
C ARG A 531 -7.48 22.65 10.53
N CYS A 532 -7.75 22.55 9.25
CA CYS A 532 -6.72 22.46 8.23
C CYS A 532 -6.00 23.79 8.05
N VAL A 533 -4.68 23.76 8.12
CA VAL A 533 -3.81 24.92 7.87
C VAL A 533 -2.72 24.54 6.87
N THR A 534 -2.29 25.51 6.07
CA THR A 534 -1.08 25.36 5.23
C THR A 534 0.13 25.74 6.07
N THR A 535 1.12 24.87 6.16
CA THR A 535 2.40 25.11 6.89
C THR A 535 3.39 25.83 6.02
#